data_01221ab2de5cc55da5e82e1e1f4cfe32
#
_entry.id   01221ab2de5cc55da5e82e1e1f4cfe32
#
_cell.length_a   1.000
_cell.length_b   1.000
_cell.length_c   1.000
_cell.angle_alpha   90.00
_cell.angle_beta   90.00
_cell.angle_gamma   90.00
#
_symmetry.space_group_name_H-M   'P 1'
#
loop_
_entity.id
_entity.type
_entity.pdbx_description
1 polymer ?
#
loop_
_entity_poly.entity_id
_entity_poly.type
_entity_poly.pdbx_seq_one_letter_code
_entity_poly.pdbx_strand_id
1 'polypeptide(L)'
;MSRIDAQQGLMPSILDRLTDADADGTAWRRGYGLQQMIAAVHRDLEDLLNTRAVLSDLPEDCPEVARSIAVYGLPDLSSIEAITPDQRAAIGRVLEGIIQHFEPRLKNVRATLLDPEQAVKRMVKFHIEARLSVEPAPEVAFDTILELSTGHSTVTRPGAPS
;
A
#
# COMPACT_ATOMS: atom_id res chain seq x y z
N MET A 1 -24.19 -17.25 -1.91
CA MET A 1 -22.89 -17.27 -1.22
C MET A 1 -21.95 -18.16 -2.03
N SER A 2 -21.15 -17.59 -2.91
CA SER A 2 -20.16 -18.34 -3.68
C SER A 2 -19.02 -18.73 -2.74
N ARG A 3 -18.86 -20.04 -2.50
CA ARG A 3 -17.66 -20.57 -1.83
C ARG A 3 -16.50 -20.33 -2.77
N ILE A 4 -15.56 -19.52 -2.34
CA ILE A 4 -14.20 -19.47 -2.96
C ILE A 4 -13.68 -20.89 -2.79
N ASP A 5 -13.48 -21.57 -3.91
CA ASP A 5 -12.93 -22.93 -3.88
C ASP A 5 -11.54 -22.85 -3.23
N ALA A 6 -11.38 -23.57 -2.13
CA ALA A 6 -10.12 -23.63 -1.37
C ALA A 6 -8.95 -24.24 -2.19
N GLN A 7 -9.17 -24.54 -3.45
CA GLN A 7 -8.19 -25.09 -4.39
C GLN A 7 -7.44 -24.03 -5.22
N GLN A 8 -7.90 -22.78 -5.26
CA GLN A 8 -7.13 -21.64 -5.78
C GLN A 8 -6.50 -20.88 -4.60
N GLY A 9 -5.59 -21.54 -3.91
CA GLY A 9 -4.83 -20.88 -2.84
C GLY A 9 -4.12 -19.65 -3.38
N LEU A 10 -4.40 -18.48 -2.79
CA LEU A 10 -3.72 -17.23 -3.13
C LEU A 10 -2.24 -17.38 -2.78
N MET A 11 -1.37 -17.02 -3.72
CA MET A 11 0.07 -17.22 -3.54
C MET A 11 0.62 -16.19 -2.52
N PRO A 12 1.25 -16.64 -1.42
CA PRO A 12 1.91 -15.76 -0.47
C PRO A 12 3.05 -14.98 -1.13
N SER A 13 3.42 -13.84 -0.57
CA SER A 13 4.61 -13.10 -1.00
C SER A 13 5.88 -13.94 -0.76
N ILE A 14 6.98 -13.58 -1.41
CA ILE A 14 8.27 -14.25 -1.16
C ILE A 14 8.68 -14.08 0.30
N LEU A 15 8.47 -12.90 0.87
CA LEU A 15 8.76 -12.62 2.27
C LEU A 15 7.96 -13.52 3.20
N ASP A 16 6.65 -13.65 2.97
CA ASP A 16 5.78 -14.53 3.76
C ASP A 16 6.26 -15.96 3.72
N ARG A 17 6.70 -16.42 2.55
CA ARG A 17 7.23 -17.79 2.39
C ARG A 17 8.57 -18.02 3.08
N LEU A 18 9.38 -16.96 3.21
CA LEU A 18 10.68 -17.03 3.89
C LEU A 18 10.55 -16.89 5.41
N THR A 19 9.53 -16.18 5.89
CA THR A 19 9.31 -15.93 7.32
C THR A 19 8.32 -16.89 7.97
N ASP A 20 7.75 -17.81 7.19
CA ASP A 20 6.81 -18.80 7.71
C ASP A 20 7.49 -19.70 8.73
N ALA A 21 7.08 -19.58 9.99
CA ALA A 21 7.63 -20.34 11.11
C ALA A 21 7.30 -21.84 11.06
N ASP A 22 6.23 -22.20 10.35
CA ASP A 22 5.81 -23.60 10.14
C ASP A 22 6.47 -24.24 8.91
N ALA A 23 7.64 -23.72 8.52
CA ALA A 23 8.32 -23.99 7.26
C ALA A 23 8.84 -25.45 7.11
N ASP A 24 7.93 -26.42 7.20
CA ASP A 24 8.14 -27.75 6.63
C ASP A 24 8.03 -27.74 5.08
N GLY A 25 8.03 -26.54 4.48
CA GLY A 25 7.94 -26.31 3.03
C GLY A 25 6.54 -26.54 2.43
N THR A 26 5.50 -26.67 3.24
CA THR A 26 4.14 -26.98 2.78
C THR A 26 3.19 -25.78 2.79
N ALA A 27 3.54 -24.67 3.43
CA ALA A 27 2.69 -23.49 3.51
C ALA A 27 2.30 -22.95 2.13
N TRP A 28 3.22 -22.98 1.15
CA TRP A 28 2.94 -22.58 -0.22
C TRP A 28 1.94 -23.50 -0.95
N ARG A 29 1.79 -24.76 -0.50
CA ARG A 29 0.84 -25.72 -1.10
C ARG A 29 -0.59 -25.47 -0.66
N ARG A 30 -0.80 -24.88 0.52
CA ARG A 30 -2.13 -24.59 1.04
C ARG A 30 -2.68 -23.29 0.52
N GLY A 31 -1.80 -22.35 0.08
CA GLY A 31 -2.17 -20.99 -0.33
C GLY A 31 -2.78 -20.18 0.80
N TYR A 32 -2.93 -18.88 0.58
CA TYR A 32 -3.60 -18.00 1.51
C TYR A 32 -5.12 -18.02 1.32
N GLY A 33 -5.84 -18.00 2.44
CA GLY A 33 -7.25 -17.58 2.42
C GLY A 33 -7.34 -16.06 2.21
N LEU A 34 -8.51 -15.60 1.80
CA LEU A 34 -8.76 -14.17 1.52
C LEU A 34 -8.33 -13.25 2.67
N GLN A 35 -8.65 -13.62 3.92
CA GLN A 35 -8.29 -12.80 5.09
C GLN A 35 -6.80 -12.73 5.33
N GLN A 36 -6.07 -13.80 5.08
CA GLN A 36 -4.61 -13.83 5.16
C GLN A 36 -3.99 -12.96 4.07
N MET A 37 -4.55 -13.00 2.84
CA MET A 37 -4.10 -12.12 1.75
C MET A 37 -4.34 -10.65 2.08
N ILE A 38 -5.50 -10.29 2.63
CA ILE A 38 -5.78 -8.91 3.05
C ILE A 38 -4.82 -8.47 4.15
N ALA A 39 -4.51 -9.36 5.11
CA ALA A 39 -3.56 -9.06 6.17
C ALA A 39 -2.12 -8.86 5.63
N ALA A 40 -1.71 -9.69 4.68
CA ALA A 40 -0.42 -9.56 4.02
C ALA A 40 -0.31 -8.25 3.23
N VAL A 41 -1.34 -7.92 2.42
CA VAL A 41 -1.39 -6.65 1.68
C VAL A 41 -1.37 -5.45 2.62
N HIS A 42 -2.08 -5.50 3.74
CA HIS A 42 -2.08 -4.43 4.75
C HIS A 42 -0.67 -4.18 5.29
N ARG A 43 0.03 -5.24 5.71
CA ARG A 43 1.41 -5.14 6.21
C ARG A 43 2.35 -4.60 5.12
N ASP A 44 2.27 -5.16 3.91
CA ASP A 44 3.14 -4.78 2.81
C ASP A 44 2.89 -3.31 2.36
N LEU A 45 1.64 -2.82 2.46
CA LEU A 45 1.31 -1.40 2.29
C LEU A 45 1.92 -0.53 3.39
N GLU A 46 1.85 -0.96 4.64
CA GLU A 46 2.45 -0.23 5.76
C GLU A 46 3.96 -0.13 5.60
N ASP A 47 4.62 -1.22 5.22
CA ASP A 47 6.05 -1.26 4.93
C ASP A 47 6.41 -0.35 3.74
N LEU A 48 5.63 -0.39 2.65
CA LEU A 48 5.83 0.45 1.47
C LEU A 48 5.72 1.94 1.82
N LEU A 49 4.68 2.32 2.55
CA LEU A 49 4.41 3.72 2.90
C LEU A 49 5.34 4.26 4.00
N ASN A 50 5.99 3.39 4.76
CA ASN A 50 7.01 3.76 5.77
C ASN A 50 8.44 3.68 5.24
N THR A 51 8.63 3.19 4.02
CA THR A 51 9.95 3.20 3.38
C THR A 51 10.14 4.49 2.60
N ARG A 52 11.29 5.14 2.74
CA ARG A 52 11.68 6.29 1.91
C ARG A 52 12.42 5.83 0.67
N ALA A 53 11.96 6.28 -0.48
CA ALA A 53 12.68 6.09 -1.73
C ALA A 53 14.05 6.81 -1.66
N VAL A 54 15.11 6.08 -1.97
CA VAL A 54 16.49 6.61 -1.89
C VAL A 54 16.81 7.51 -3.07
N LEU A 55 16.27 7.18 -4.25
CA LEU A 55 16.48 7.92 -5.49
C LEU A 55 15.29 8.81 -5.80
N SER A 56 15.46 10.11 -5.75
CA SER A 56 14.49 11.12 -6.18
C SER A 56 14.73 11.60 -7.61
N ASP A 57 15.97 11.62 -8.05
CA ASP A 57 16.37 12.04 -9.39
C ASP A 57 16.80 10.81 -10.20
N LEU A 58 15.90 10.36 -11.07
CA LEU A 58 16.15 9.19 -11.91
C LEU A 58 16.83 9.62 -13.22
N PRO A 59 17.86 8.89 -13.68
CA PRO A 59 18.43 9.11 -15.01
C PRO A 59 17.36 8.85 -16.09
N GLU A 60 17.19 9.80 -17.02
CA GLU A 60 16.18 9.70 -18.09
C GLU A 60 16.47 8.53 -19.05
N ASP A 61 17.72 8.14 -19.17
CA ASP A 61 18.24 7.08 -20.04
C ASP A 61 18.16 5.68 -19.40
N CYS A 62 17.72 5.57 -18.15
CA CYS A 62 17.59 4.29 -17.44
C CYS A 62 16.17 4.01 -16.96
N PRO A 63 15.20 3.76 -17.85
CA PRO A 63 13.78 3.57 -17.47
C PRO A 63 13.55 2.37 -16.55
N GLU A 64 14.43 1.37 -16.57
CA GLU A 64 14.33 0.20 -15.67
C GLU A 64 14.64 0.57 -14.22
N VAL A 65 15.41 1.62 -13.96
CA VAL A 65 15.66 2.12 -12.60
C VAL A 65 14.35 2.60 -11.96
N ALA A 66 13.48 3.25 -12.74
CA ALA A 66 12.17 3.70 -12.28
C ALA A 66 11.23 2.55 -11.88
N ARG A 67 11.56 1.32 -12.24
CA ARG A 67 10.79 0.11 -11.92
C ARG A 67 11.52 -0.82 -10.94
N SER A 68 12.67 -0.40 -10.49
CA SER A 68 13.51 -1.21 -9.61
C SER A 68 13.20 -0.95 -8.12
N ILE A 69 13.72 -1.81 -7.27
CA ILE A 69 13.65 -1.64 -5.82
C ILE A 69 14.38 -0.38 -5.32
N ALA A 70 15.23 0.22 -6.15
CA ALA A 70 15.96 1.45 -5.81
C ALA A 70 15.03 2.67 -5.60
N VAL A 71 13.82 2.62 -6.15
CA VAL A 71 12.77 3.64 -6.00
C VAL A 71 11.59 3.16 -5.14
N TYR A 72 11.75 2.03 -4.45
CA TYR A 72 10.73 1.51 -3.54
C TYR A 72 10.52 2.47 -2.36
N GLY A 73 9.26 2.80 -2.10
CA GLY A 73 8.86 3.65 -0.99
C GLY A 73 8.29 5.00 -1.41
N LEU A 74 8.04 5.85 -0.42
CA LEU A 74 7.57 7.21 -0.63
C LEU A 74 8.73 8.16 -0.94
N PRO A 75 8.57 9.10 -1.88
CA PRO A 75 9.51 10.20 -2.04
C PRO A 75 9.47 11.10 -0.80
N ASP A 76 10.44 12.00 -0.66
CA ASP A 76 10.44 12.96 0.43
C ASP A 76 9.30 13.97 0.26
N LEU A 77 8.28 13.79 1.08
CA LEU A 77 7.09 14.64 1.12
C LEU A 77 7.24 15.81 2.12
N SER A 78 8.35 15.90 2.83
CA SER A 78 8.56 16.93 3.87
C SER A 78 8.60 18.35 3.31
N SER A 79 8.98 18.50 2.05
CA SER A 79 8.99 19.77 1.31
C SER A 79 7.61 20.16 0.76
N ILE A 80 6.63 19.26 0.79
CA ILE A 80 5.29 19.53 0.30
C ILE A 80 4.50 20.21 1.42
N GLU A 81 4.23 21.48 1.23
CA GLU A 81 3.29 22.19 2.08
C GLU A 81 1.86 21.75 1.68
N ALA A 82 1.27 20.81 2.44
CA ALA A 82 -0.09 20.35 2.20
C ALA A 82 -1.15 21.37 2.69
N ILE A 83 -0.97 22.64 2.34
CA ILE A 83 -1.82 23.74 2.77
C ILE A 83 -3.07 23.83 1.89
N THR A 84 -2.90 23.66 0.60
CA THR A 84 -4.00 23.80 -0.36
C THR A 84 -4.66 22.45 -0.69
N PRO A 85 -5.95 22.44 -1.07
CA PRO A 85 -6.61 21.22 -1.52
C PRO A 85 -5.91 20.55 -2.71
N ASP A 86 -5.35 21.35 -3.63
CA ASP A 86 -4.65 20.85 -4.81
C ASP A 86 -3.34 20.13 -4.45
N GLN A 87 -2.59 20.67 -3.48
CA GLN A 87 -1.37 20.04 -2.97
C GLN A 87 -1.68 18.70 -2.31
N ARG A 88 -2.75 18.64 -1.51
CA ARG A 88 -3.21 17.40 -0.88
C ARG A 88 -3.67 16.36 -1.92
N ALA A 89 -4.40 16.80 -2.94
CA ALA A 89 -4.79 15.94 -4.04
C ALA A 89 -3.56 15.42 -4.83
N ALA A 90 -2.49 16.23 -4.93
CA ALA A 90 -1.23 15.79 -5.53
C ALA A 90 -0.57 14.67 -4.72
N ILE A 91 -0.57 14.76 -3.38
CA ILE A 91 -0.08 13.68 -2.50
C ILE A 91 -0.89 12.40 -2.73
N GLY A 92 -2.23 12.49 -2.81
CA GLY A 92 -3.09 11.35 -3.10
C GLY A 92 -2.70 10.64 -4.41
N ARG A 93 -2.46 11.41 -5.48
CA ARG A 93 -2.00 10.85 -6.77
C ARG A 93 -0.63 10.17 -6.69
N VAL A 94 0.28 10.72 -5.89
CA VAL A 94 1.59 10.09 -5.63
C VAL A 94 1.40 8.75 -4.92
N LEU A 95 0.57 8.70 -3.88
CA LEU A 95 0.23 7.45 -3.18
C LEU A 95 -0.38 6.41 -4.12
N GLU A 96 -1.39 6.80 -4.92
CA GLU A 96 -2.02 5.92 -5.91
C GLU A 96 -0.97 5.32 -6.87
N GLY A 97 -0.09 6.16 -7.42
CA GLY A 97 0.95 5.73 -8.36
C GLY A 97 1.94 4.73 -7.73
N ILE A 98 2.40 5.01 -6.54
CA ILE A 98 3.35 4.15 -5.81
C ILE A 98 2.71 2.81 -5.46
N ILE A 99 1.49 2.83 -4.91
CA ILE A 99 0.77 1.60 -4.56
C ILE A 99 0.50 0.76 -5.82
N GLN A 100 0.03 1.37 -6.91
CA GLN A 100 -0.22 0.64 -8.16
C GLN A 100 1.06 0.01 -8.73
N HIS A 101 2.20 0.66 -8.51
CA HIS A 101 3.49 0.19 -9.03
C HIS A 101 4.07 -0.96 -8.20
N PHE A 102 4.09 -0.80 -6.87
CA PHE A 102 4.79 -1.73 -5.97
C PHE A 102 3.90 -2.79 -5.34
N GLU A 103 2.56 -2.62 -5.39
CA GLU A 103 1.59 -3.61 -4.90
C GLU A 103 0.69 -4.12 -6.04
N PRO A 104 1.20 -5.03 -6.88
CA PRO A 104 0.49 -5.51 -8.06
C PRO A 104 -0.77 -6.33 -7.74
N ARG A 105 -0.94 -6.77 -6.48
CA ARG A 105 -2.15 -7.45 -6.00
C ARG A 105 -3.34 -6.51 -5.87
N LEU A 106 -3.09 -5.19 -5.80
CA LEU A 106 -4.13 -4.17 -5.77
C LEU A 106 -4.34 -3.58 -7.16
N LYS A 107 -5.59 -3.48 -7.57
CA LYS A 107 -6.03 -2.86 -8.82
C LYS A 107 -7.00 -1.73 -8.52
N ASN A 108 -7.06 -0.76 -9.45
CA ASN A 108 -7.97 0.38 -9.36
C ASN A 108 -7.82 1.16 -8.05
N VAL A 109 -6.58 1.34 -7.61
CA VAL A 109 -6.28 2.06 -6.37
C VAL A 109 -6.76 3.51 -6.48
N ARG A 110 -7.49 3.97 -5.46
CA ARG A 110 -7.96 5.33 -5.28
C ARG A 110 -7.61 5.81 -3.88
N ALA A 111 -6.98 6.96 -3.78
CA ALA A 111 -6.67 7.61 -2.51
C ALA A 111 -7.48 8.89 -2.37
N THR A 112 -8.51 8.84 -1.53
CA THR A 112 -9.39 9.97 -1.26
C THR A 112 -9.00 10.63 0.06
N LEU A 113 -8.87 11.95 0.07
CA LEU A 113 -8.57 12.70 1.27
C LEU A 113 -9.75 12.62 2.25
N LEU A 114 -9.47 12.14 3.46
CA LEU A 114 -10.39 12.21 4.60
C LEU A 114 -10.11 13.49 5.37
N ASP A 115 -11.06 14.30 5.65
CA ASP A 115 -10.97 15.40 6.60
C ASP A 115 -9.96 16.53 6.24
N PRO A 116 -10.35 17.44 5.31
CA PRO A 116 -9.49 18.56 4.90
C PRO A 116 -9.23 19.59 6.01
N GLU A 117 -10.02 19.63 7.10
CA GLU A 117 -9.89 20.63 8.16
C GLU A 117 -8.83 20.29 9.22
N GLN A 118 -8.46 19.01 9.38
CA GLN A 118 -7.43 18.59 10.35
C GLN A 118 -5.99 18.69 9.85
N ALA A 119 -5.78 19.11 8.62
CA ALA A 119 -4.44 19.29 8.04
C ALA A 119 -3.57 20.36 8.73
N VAL A 120 -4.12 21.08 9.71
CA VAL A 120 -3.41 22.08 10.53
C VAL A 120 -2.22 21.48 11.32
N LYS A 121 -2.16 20.15 11.47
CA LYS A 121 -1.12 19.48 12.27
C LYS A 121 -0.08 18.72 11.42
N ARG A 122 0.11 19.04 10.14
CA ARG A 122 1.02 18.28 9.26
C ARG A 122 0.69 16.78 9.13
N MET A 123 -0.53 16.39 9.50
CA MET A 123 -1.06 15.04 9.28
C MET A 123 -2.12 15.09 8.20
N VAL A 124 -2.02 14.18 7.26
CA VAL A 124 -2.99 14.05 6.16
C VAL A 124 -3.55 12.64 6.21
N LYS A 125 -4.88 12.54 6.23
CA LYS A 125 -5.58 11.24 6.26
C LYS A 125 -6.12 10.93 4.88
N PHE A 126 -5.82 9.74 4.41
CA PHE A 126 -6.34 9.22 3.14
C PHE A 126 -7.13 7.94 3.38
N HIS A 127 -8.24 7.83 2.66
CA HIS A 127 -8.95 6.59 2.47
C HIS A 127 -8.51 5.96 1.15
N ILE A 128 -7.94 4.77 1.22
CA ILE A 128 -7.42 4.04 0.06
C ILE A 128 -8.41 2.92 -0.25
N GLU A 129 -9.03 2.99 -1.42
CA GLU A 129 -9.90 1.94 -1.95
C GLU A 129 -9.19 1.21 -3.08
N ALA A 130 -9.33 -0.10 -3.14
CA ALA A 130 -8.75 -0.90 -4.19
C ALA A 130 -9.53 -2.21 -4.38
N ARG A 131 -9.23 -2.95 -5.45
CA ARG A 131 -9.69 -4.31 -5.66
C ARG A 131 -8.53 -5.28 -5.61
N LEU A 132 -8.70 -6.38 -4.90
CA LEU A 132 -7.73 -7.46 -4.96
C LEU A 132 -7.76 -8.13 -6.33
N SER A 133 -6.57 -8.40 -6.86
CA SER A 133 -6.38 -9.09 -8.15
C SER A 133 -6.55 -10.61 -8.01
N VAL A 134 -7.74 -11.02 -7.53
CA VAL A 134 -8.14 -12.42 -7.31
C VAL A 134 -9.59 -12.59 -7.75
N GLU A 135 -10.05 -13.80 -7.99
CA GLU A 135 -11.45 -14.06 -8.33
C GLU A 135 -12.17 -14.81 -7.18
N PRO A 136 -13.35 -14.31 -6.76
CA PRO A 136 -13.95 -13.01 -7.11
C PRO A 136 -13.09 -11.85 -6.58
N ALA A 137 -12.99 -10.75 -7.33
CA ALA A 137 -12.18 -9.58 -6.99
C ALA A 137 -12.85 -8.76 -5.87
N PRO A 138 -12.58 -9.00 -4.59
CA PRO A 138 -13.20 -8.25 -3.51
C PRO A 138 -12.65 -6.83 -3.46
N GLU A 139 -13.51 -5.91 -3.11
CA GLU A 139 -13.11 -4.56 -2.75
C GLU A 139 -12.48 -4.58 -1.36
N VAL A 140 -11.38 -3.85 -1.23
CA VAL A 140 -10.67 -3.66 0.03
C VAL A 140 -10.48 -2.18 0.25
N ALA A 141 -10.52 -1.77 1.51
CA ALA A 141 -10.27 -0.39 1.87
C ALA A 141 -9.31 -0.32 3.07
N PHE A 142 -8.51 0.75 3.09
CA PHE A 142 -7.53 1.04 4.14
C PHE A 142 -7.58 2.53 4.45
N ASP A 143 -7.57 2.89 5.72
CA ASP A 143 -7.40 4.25 6.16
C ASP A 143 -5.93 4.49 6.50
N THR A 144 -5.34 5.51 5.90
CA THR A 144 -3.92 5.84 6.09
C THR A 144 -3.78 7.22 6.68
N ILE A 145 -3.00 7.33 7.74
CA ILE A 145 -2.60 8.60 8.33
C ILE A 145 -1.13 8.82 7.98
N LEU A 146 -0.86 9.86 7.21
CA LEU A 146 0.49 10.25 6.81
C LEU A 146 0.90 11.49 7.60
N GLU A 147 1.95 11.37 8.41
CA GLU A 147 2.57 12.49 9.10
C GLU A 147 3.66 13.12 8.23
N LEU A 148 3.42 14.30 7.67
CA LEU A 148 4.33 14.96 6.72
C LEU A 148 5.67 15.38 7.35
N SER A 149 5.71 15.58 8.67
CA SER A 149 6.92 16.01 9.39
C SER A 149 7.94 14.89 9.53
N THR A 150 7.49 13.67 9.78
CA THR A 150 8.32 12.49 9.98
C THR A 150 8.35 11.58 8.76
N GLY A 151 7.35 11.70 7.89
CA GLY A 151 7.08 10.78 6.80
C GLY A 151 6.55 9.43 7.29
N HIS A 152 6.12 9.34 8.56
CA HIS A 152 5.54 8.11 9.11
C HIS A 152 4.10 7.93 8.67
N SER A 153 3.77 6.73 8.25
CA SER A 153 2.43 6.32 7.84
C SER A 153 1.90 5.23 8.75
N THR A 154 0.66 5.38 9.19
CA THR A 154 -0.07 4.31 9.87
C THR A 154 -1.22 3.86 8.97
N VAL A 155 -1.25 2.58 8.65
CA VAL A 155 -2.32 1.98 7.85
C VAL A 155 -3.26 1.23 8.77
N THR A 156 -4.55 1.48 8.66
CA THR A 156 -5.58 0.80 9.46
C THR A 156 -6.70 0.31 8.57
N ARG A 157 -7.49 -0.66 9.04
CA ARG A 157 -8.72 -1.04 8.35
C ARG A 157 -9.82 -0.03 8.69
N PRO A 158 -10.72 0.32 7.75
CA PRO A 158 -11.84 1.21 8.02
C PRO A 158 -12.65 0.74 9.23
N GLY A 159 -12.89 1.66 10.19
CA GLY A 159 -13.65 1.36 11.40
C GLY A 159 -12.86 0.69 12.53
N ALA A 160 -11.56 0.51 12.40
CA ALA A 160 -10.72 0.14 13.54
C ALA A 160 -10.52 1.36 14.46
N PRO A 161 -10.63 1.21 15.80
CA PRO A 161 -10.32 2.30 16.72
C PRO A 161 -8.85 2.69 16.59
N SER A 162 -8.60 3.99 16.47
CA SER A 162 -7.25 4.60 16.43
C SER A 162 -6.60 4.52 17.80
#